data_62d7c113c45b9cfc0ab61d1a3eaa3c93
#
_entry.id   62d7c113c45b9cfc0ab61d1a3eaa3c93
#
_cell.length_a   1.000
_cell.length_b   1.000
_cell.length_c   1.000
_cell.angle_alpha   90.00
_cell.angle_beta   90.00
_cell.angle_gamma   90.00
#
_symmetry.space_group_name_H-M   'P 1'
#
loop_
_entity.id
_entity.type
_entity.pdbx_description
1 polymer ?
#
loop_
_entity_poly.entity_id
_entity_poly.type
_entity_poly.pdbx_seq_one_letter_code
_entity_poly.pdbx_strand_id
1 'polypeptide(L)'
;MSNNLKTWISRSFAGFVTLAVSLAAFAKLAHVPKMVDGIMRVGIPGSAILPIALLELACLTIYLLPRTMILGAILLTGFFGGAIVVHIIGKESIAPLIFIGLLVWGGIYFRVPGLQRLLPFRKED
;
A
#
# COMPACT_ATOMS: atom_id res chain seq x y z
N MET A 1 -19.03 17.96 2.49
CA MET A 1 -18.34 17.26 3.60
C MET A 1 -17.50 18.25 4.38
N SER A 2 -17.58 18.22 5.71
CA SER A 2 -16.81 19.14 6.54
C SER A 2 -15.31 18.83 6.48
N ASN A 3 -14.47 19.86 6.70
CA ASN A 3 -13.01 19.67 6.73
C ASN A 3 -12.58 18.70 7.84
N ASN A 4 -13.27 18.75 8.99
CA ASN A 4 -12.98 17.83 10.10
C ASN A 4 -13.25 16.37 9.73
N LEU A 5 -14.37 16.11 9.04
CA LEU A 5 -14.72 14.77 8.61
C LEU A 5 -13.71 14.25 7.58
N LYS A 6 -13.32 15.08 6.60
CA LYS A 6 -12.31 14.72 5.61
C LYS A 6 -10.98 14.37 6.27
N THR A 7 -10.56 15.16 7.26
CA THR A 7 -9.33 14.90 8.00
C THR A 7 -9.38 13.58 8.77
N TRP A 8 -10.50 13.30 9.44
CA TRP A 8 -10.67 12.06 10.18
C TRP A 8 -10.65 10.84 9.25
N ILE A 9 -11.37 10.91 8.12
CA ILE A 9 -11.38 9.82 7.13
C ILE A 9 -9.96 9.58 6.61
N SER A 10 -9.27 10.64 6.21
CA SER A 10 -7.90 10.57 5.68
C SER A 10 -6.94 9.93 6.68
N ARG A 11 -6.99 10.39 7.95
CA ARG A 11 -6.12 9.85 9.00
C ARG A 11 -6.45 8.39 9.32
N SER A 12 -7.72 8.03 9.33
CA SER A 12 -8.14 6.66 9.58
C SER A 12 -7.64 5.72 8.48
N PHE A 13 -7.76 6.13 7.23
CA PHE A 13 -7.28 5.34 6.10
C PHE A 13 -5.76 5.20 6.14
N ALA A 14 -5.03 6.29 6.37
CA ALA A 14 -3.57 6.25 6.48
C ALA A 14 -3.12 5.38 7.65
N GLY A 15 -3.81 5.44 8.77
CA GLY A 15 -3.52 4.60 9.94
C GLY A 15 -3.72 3.11 9.65
N PHE A 16 -4.80 2.76 8.98
CA PHE A 16 -5.06 1.38 8.59
C PHE A 16 -4.00 0.87 7.59
N VAL A 17 -3.67 1.68 6.59
CA VAL A 17 -2.62 1.35 5.62
C VAL A 17 -1.29 1.13 6.33
N THR A 18 -0.92 2.04 7.23
CA THR A 18 0.32 1.94 8.01
C THR A 18 0.37 0.63 8.80
N LEU A 19 -0.71 0.30 9.49
CA LEU A 19 -0.79 -0.93 10.29
C LEU A 19 -0.67 -2.17 9.40
N ALA A 20 -1.43 -2.23 8.32
CA ALA A 20 -1.45 -3.39 7.43
C ALA A 20 -0.10 -3.60 6.74
N VAL A 21 0.48 -2.55 6.19
CA VAL A 21 1.78 -2.63 5.49
C VAL A 21 2.90 -2.94 6.46
N SER A 22 2.90 -2.32 7.64
CA SER A 22 3.92 -2.58 8.67
C SER A 22 3.87 -4.00 9.16
N LEU A 23 2.68 -4.54 9.43
CA LEU A 23 2.53 -5.95 9.85
C LEU A 23 3.07 -6.91 8.79
N ALA A 24 2.76 -6.67 7.53
CA ALA A 24 3.25 -7.50 6.44
C ALA A 24 4.78 -7.44 6.32
N ALA A 25 5.34 -6.23 6.41
CA ALA A 25 6.80 -6.05 6.34
C ALA A 25 7.52 -6.69 7.52
N PHE A 26 7.00 -6.53 8.74
CA PHE A 26 7.59 -7.15 9.93
C PHE A 26 7.48 -8.68 9.90
N ALA A 27 6.39 -9.22 9.36
CA ALA A 27 6.27 -10.68 9.19
C ALA A 27 7.36 -11.22 8.26
N LYS A 28 7.70 -10.46 7.21
CA LYS A 28 8.82 -10.81 6.31
C LYS A 28 10.16 -10.69 7.03
N LEU A 29 10.40 -9.59 7.75
CA LEU A 29 11.66 -9.36 8.48
C LEU A 29 11.87 -10.39 9.58
N ALA A 30 10.80 -10.77 10.29
CA ALA A 30 10.87 -11.78 11.35
C ALA A 30 10.90 -13.22 10.81
N HIS A 31 10.83 -13.40 9.49
CA HIS A 31 10.81 -14.72 8.84
C HIS A 31 9.73 -15.63 9.40
N VAL A 32 8.51 -15.07 9.57
CA VAL A 32 7.35 -15.86 9.99
C VAL A 32 7.17 -17.01 8.99
N PRO A 33 7.18 -18.28 9.43
CA PRO A 33 7.23 -19.42 8.52
C PRO A 33 6.12 -19.43 7.47
N LYS A 34 4.90 -19.10 7.87
CA LYS A 34 3.75 -19.05 6.96
C LYS A 34 3.95 -18.03 5.85
N MET A 35 4.51 -16.86 6.18
CA MET A 35 4.78 -15.80 5.21
C MET A 35 5.92 -16.21 4.26
N VAL A 36 7.01 -16.73 4.82
CA VAL A 36 8.18 -17.15 4.04
C VAL A 36 7.81 -18.30 3.10
N ASP A 37 7.11 -19.30 3.60
CA ASP A 37 6.70 -20.45 2.80
C ASP A 37 5.79 -20.04 1.65
N GLY A 38 4.85 -19.12 1.90
CA GLY A 38 3.95 -18.60 0.88
C GLY A 38 4.70 -17.87 -0.23
N ILE A 39 5.70 -17.08 0.12
CA ILE A 39 6.51 -16.33 -0.85
C ILE A 39 7.39 -17.28 -1.66
N MET A 40 8.06 -18.22 -1.00
CA MET A 40 8.97 -19.15 -1.67
C MET A 40 8.22 -20.14 -2.57
N ARG A 41 6.99 -20.49 -2.21
CA ARG A 41 6.15 -21.40 -2.99
C ARG A 41 5.87 -20.89 -4.40
N VAL A 42 5.82 -19.56 -4.59
CA VAL A 42 5.58 -18.96 -5.91
C VAL A 42 6.88 -18.71 -6.68
N GLY A 43 8.02 -19.21 -6.18
CA GLY A 43 9.31 -19.13 -6.87
C GLY A 43 10.19 -17.94 -6.48
N ILE A 44 9.80 -17.16 -5.49
CA ILE A 44 10.63 -16.07 -4.98
C ILE A 44 11.67 -16.66 -4.04
N PRO A 45 12.99 -16.44 -4.29
CA PRO A 45 14.02 -16.99 -3.42
C PRO A 45 14.01 -16.33 -2.05
N GLY A 46 14.43 -17.08 -1.01
CA GLY A 46 14.49 -16.56 0.36
C GLY A 46 15.36 -15.31 0.50
N SER A 47 16.39 -15.19 -0.33
CA SER A 47 17.28 -14.01 -0.33
C SER A 47 16.59 -12.74 -0.80
N ALA A 48 15.45 -12.82 -1.49
CA ALA A 48 14.68 -11.66 -1.95
C ALA A 48 13.74 -11.12 -0.88
N ILE A 49 13.44 -11.86 0.17
CA ILE A 49 12.45 -11.48 1.19
C ILE A 49 12.87 -10.21 1.93
N LEU A 50 14.12 -10.11 2.37
CA LEU A 50 14.60 -8.90 3.04
C LEU A 50 14.56 -7.66 2.15
N PRO A 51 15.07 -7.68 0.91
CA PRO A 51 14.91 -6.54 0.02
C PRO A 51 13.46 -6.14 -0.24
N ILE A 52 12.56 -7.11 -0.38
CA ILE A 52 11.13 -6.84 -0.57
C ILE A 52 10.56 -6.13 0.65
N ALA A 53 10.87 -6.60 1.86
CA ALA A 53 10.39 -5.97 3.09
C ALA A 53 10.91 -4.55 3.24
N LEU A 54 12.18 -4.32 2.94
CA LEU A 54 12.78 -2.98 3.00
C LEU A 54 12.19 -2.04 1.97
N LEU A 55 11.92 -2.53 0.76
CA LEU A 55 11.24 -1.76 -0.27
C LEU A 55 9.84 -1.35 0.18
N GLU A 56 9.10 -2.28 0.76
CA GLU A 56 7.76 -2.04 1.27
C GLU A 56 7.76 -0.94 2.34
N LEU A 57 8.68 -1.01 3.30
CA LEU A 57 8.82 0.01 4.35
C LEU A 57 9.27 1.35 3.79
N ALA A 58 10.16 1.37 2.81
CA ALA A 58 10.58 2.60 2.15
C ALA A 58 9.42 3.29 1.45
N CYS A 59 8.61 2.54 0.71
CA CYS A 59 7.40 3.05 0.05
C CYS A 59 6.42 3.64 1.07
N LEU A 60 6.20 2.94 2.19
CA LEU A 60 5.33 3.41 3.26
C LEU A 60 5.85 4.71 3.87
N THR A 61 7.14 4.80 4.15
CA THR A 61 7.76 5.99 4.71
C THR A 61 7.55 7.19 3.81
N ILE A 62 7.81 7.04 2.51
CA ILE A 62 7.62 8.10 1.53
C ILE A 62 6.14 8.53 1.48
N TYR A 63 5.21 7.58 1.58
CA TYR A 63 3.77 7.85 1.62
C TYR A 63 3.35 8.65 2.86
N LEU A 64 3.97 8.40 4.01
CA LEU A 64 3.60 9.07 5.26
C LEU A 64 4.16 10.49 5.37
N LEU A 65 5.17 10.84 4.59
CA LEU A 65 5.73 12.20 4.62
C LEU A 65 4.84 13.14 3.80
N PRO A 66 4.42 14.31 4.38
CA PRO A 66 3.49 15.21 3.68
C PRO A 66 3.97 15.70 2.32
N ARG A 67 5.28 15.91 2.15
CA ARG A 67 5.83 16.41 0.89
C ARG A 67 5.88 15.36 -0.21
N THR A 68 5.93 14.09 0.16
CA THR A 68 6.12 12.98 -0.79
C THR A 68 4.97 11.99 -0.77
N MET A 69 3.85 12.34 -0.17
CA MET A 69 2.72 11.41 -0.02
C MET A 69 2.18 10.91 -1.35
N ILE A 70 2.12 11.77 -2.37
CA ILE A 70 1.64 11.35 -3.70
C ILE A 70 2.62 10.41 -4.37
N LEU A 71 3.92 10.74 -4.29
CA LEU A 71 4.95 9.84 -4.78
C LEU A 71 4.90 8.48 -4.05
N GLY A 72 4.72 8.52 -2.74
CA GLY A 72 4.56 7.30 -1.95
C GLY A 72 3.35 6.48 -2.35
N ALA A 73 2.23 7.12 -2.66
CA ALA A 73 1.04 6.42 -3.14
C ALA A 73 1.30 5.73 -4.49
N ILE A 74 2.02 6.38 -5.39
CA ILE A 74 2.43 5.80 -6.66
C ILE A 74 3.33 4.57 -6.43
N LEU A 75 4.32 4.71 -5.56
CA LEU A 75 5.24 3.61 -5.25
C LEU A 75 4.53 2.43 -4.58
N LEU A 76 3.63 2.69 -3.62
CA LEU A 76 2.82 1.65 -3.00
C LEU A 76 1.91 0.95 -4.01
N THR A 77 1.33 1.70 -4.93
CA THR A 77 0.49 1.13 -5.99
C THR A 77 1.31 0.17 -6.85
N GLY A 78 2.52 0.55 -7.22
CA GLY A 78 3.44 -0.33 -7.95
C GLY A 78 3.80 -1.58 -7.15
N PHE A 79 4.11 -1.41 -5.88
CA PHE A 79 4.42 -2.53 -4.99
C PHE A 79 3.24 -3.50 -4.87
N PHE A 80 2.04 -2.99 -4.64
CA PHE A 80 0.84 -3.82 -4.54
C PHE A 80 0.49 -4.49 -5.87
N GLY A 81 0.76 -3.82 -7.00
CA GLY A 81 0.60 -4.44 -8.32
C GLY A 81 1.45 -5.71 -8.45
N GLY A 82 2.70 -5.65 -8.03
CA GLY A 82 3.57 -6.81 -7.98
C GLY A 82 3.06 -7.88 -7.01
N ALA A 83 2.62 -7.47 -5.83
CA ALA A 83 2.07 -8.39 -4.84
C ALA A 83 0.79 -9.08 -5.34
N ILE A 84 -0.06 -8.38 -6.07
CA ILE A 84 -1.26 -8.96 -6.68
C ILE A 84 -0.88 -10.09 -7.64
N VAL A 85 0.10 -9.88 -8.49
CA VAL A 85 0.57 -10.91 -9.42
C VAL A 85 1.08 -12.14 -8.65
N VAL A 86 1.86 -11.93 -7.59
CA VAL A 86 2.35 -13.00 -6.74
C VAL A 86 1.18 -13.79 -6.13
N HIS A 87 0.16 -13.11 -5.63
CA HIS A 87 -1.03 -13.76 -5.07
C HIS A 87 -1.80 -14.57 -6.13
N ILE A 88 -1.90 -14.05 -7.33
CA ILE A 88 -2.55 -14.77 -8.43
C ILE A 88 -1.78 -16.07 -8.73
N ILE A 89 -0.46 -16.00 -8.83
CA ILE A 89 0.38 -17.19 -9.05
C ILE A 89 0.21 -18.20 -7.92
N GLY A 90 0.15 -17.71 -6.68
CA GLY A 90 -0.04 -18.56 -5.49
C GLY A 90 -1.49 -19.02 -5.26
N LYS A 91 -2.41 -18.62 -6.14
CA LYS A 91 -3.85 -18.92 -6.02
C LYS A 91 -4.45 -18.40 -4.71
N GLU A 92 -3.98 -17.25 -4.25
CA GLU A 92 -4.48 -16.58 -3.05
C GLU A 92 -5.40 -15.43 -3.42
N SER A 93 -6.25 -15.01 -2.46
CA SER A 93 -7.17 -13.89 -2.68
C SER A 93 -6.41 -12.57 -2.85
N ILE A 94 -6.79 -11.79 -3.86
CA ILE A 94 -6.24 -10.46 -4.10
C ILE A 94 -7.08 -9.35 -3.45
N ALA A 95 -8.25 -9.69 -2.92
CA ALA A 95 -9.18 -8.71 -2.36
C ALA A 95 -8.55 -7.83 -1.26
N PRO A 96 -7.78 -8.36 -0.29
CA PRO A 96 -7.14 -7.51 0.72
C PRO A 96 -6.19 -6.48 0.11
N LEU A 97 -5.43 -6.85 -0.92
CA LEU A 97 -4.48 -5.96 -1.57
C LEU A 97 -5.18 -4.83 -2.32
N ILE A 98 -6.27 -5.14 -3.02
CA ILE A 98 -7.08 -4.14 -3.70
C ILE A 98 -7.68 -3.18 -2.69
N PHE A 99 -8.20 -3.69 -1.57
CA PHE A 99 -8.78 -2.90 -0.51
C PHE A 99 -7.77 -1.91 0.08
N ILE A 100 -6.56 -2.39 0.41
CA ILE A 100 -5.50 -1.53 0.94
C ILE A 100 -5.09 -0.49 -0.09
N GLY A 101 -4.98 -0.85 -1.35
CA GLY A 101 -4.68 0.07 -2.44
C GLY A 101 -5.70 1.19 -2.56
N LEU A 102 -6.99 0.87 -2.43
CA LEU A 102 -8.06 1.87 -2.41
C LEU A 102 -7.93 2.80 -1.21
N LEU A 103 -7.56 2.28 -0.04
CA LEU A 103 -7.34 3.09 1.16
C LEU A 103 -6.13 4.02 1.01
N VAL A 104 -5.07 3.58 0.34
CA VAL A 104 -3.90 4.42 0.06
C VAL A 104 -4.32 5.68 -0.68
N TRP A 105 -5.06 5.53 -1.76
CA TRP A 105 -5.52 6.67 -2.56
C TRP A 105 -6.63 7.45 -1.86
N GLY A 106 -7.55 6.77 -1.17
CA GLY A 106 -8.58 7.42 -0.37
C GLY A 106 -8.01 8.30 0.73
N GLY A 107 -6.91 7.86 1.36
CA GLY A 107 -6.25 8.63 2.41
C GLY A 107 -5.71 9.97 1.94
N ILE A 108 -5.18 10.05 0.72
CA ILE A 108 -4.69 11.31 0.18
C ILE A 108 -5.74 12.07 -0.63
N TYR A 109 -6.75 11.38 -1.14
CA TYR A 109 -7.81 11.99 -1.95
C TYR A 109 -8.52 13.11 -1.20
N PHE A 110 -8.84 12.88 0.07
CA PHE A 110 -9.52 13.87 0.91
C PHE A 110 -8.60 14.96 1.46
N ARG A 111 -7.27 14.77 1.36
CA ARG A 111 -6.28 15.75 1.85
C ARG A 111 -5.74 16.66 0.77
N VAL A 112 -5.77 16.22 -0.48
CA VAL A 112 -5.17 16.94 -1.61
C VAL A 112 -6.29 17.34 -2.58
N PRO A 113 -6.77 18.61 -2.51
CA PRO A 113 -7.89 19.03 -3.38
C PRO A 113 -7.62 18.87 -4.87
N GLY A 114 -6.37 19.09 -5.30
CA GLY A 114 -6.00 18.91 -6.71
C GLY A 114 -6.20 17.49 -7.22
N LEU A 115 -6.08 16.50 -6.33
CA LEU A 115 -6.26 15.10 -6.69
C LEU A 115 -7.72 14.81 -7.05
N GLN A 116 -8.66 15.47 -6.38
CA GLN A 116 -10.09 15.31 -6.65
C GLN A 116 -10.48 15.76 -8.06
N ARG A 117 -9.68 16.65 -8.66
CA ARG A 117 -9.88 17.09 -10.04
C ARG A 117 -9.37 16.09 -11.08
N LEU A 118 -8.50 15.19 -10.67
CA LEU A 118 -7.86 14.21 -11.56
C LEU A 118 -8.47 12.82 -11.47
N LEU A 119 -9.00 12.45 -10.31
CA LEU A 119 -9.49 11.11 -10.01
C LEU A 119 -10.95 11.14 -9.55
N PRO A 120 -11.72 10.10 -9.88
CA PRO A 120 -11.40 9.02 -10.82
C PRO A 120 -11.43 9.47 -12.28
N PHE A 121 -12.12 10.57 -12.58
CA PHE A 121 -12.21 11.15 -13.92
C PHE A 121 -11.64 12.56 -13.92
N ARG A 122 -10.73 12.83 -14.85
CA ARG A 122 -10.16 14.15 -14.99
C ARG A 122 -11.26 15.14 -15.37
N LYS A 123 -11.38 16.21 -14.58
CA LYS A 123 -12.32 17.30 -14.90
C LYS A 123 -11.65 18.23 -15.89
N GLU A 124 -12.36 18.51 -17.00
CA GLU A 124 -11.92 19.52 -17.96
C GLU A 124 -12.27 20.92 -17.42
N ASP A 125 -11.38 21.87 -17.68
CA ASP A 125 -11.60 23.28 -17.28
C ASP A 125 -12.57 23.99 -18.22
#